data_37712223ee111cacc3fa3d2a5f600e93
#
_entry.id   37712223ee111cacc3fa3d2a5f600e93
#
_cell.length_a   1.000
_cell.length_b   1.000
_cell.length_c   1.000
_cell.angle_alpha   90.00
_cell.angle_beta   90.00
_cell.angle_gamma   90.00
#
_symmetry.space_group_name_H-M   'P 1'
#
loop_
_entity.id
_entity.type
_entity.pdbx_description
1 polymer ?
#
loop_
_entity_poly.entity_id
_entity_poly.type
_entity_poly.pdbx_seq_one_letter_code
_entity_poly.pdbx_strand_id
1 'polypeptide(L)'
;FSAPARADEAAFVNVAGQRPVVLASAPAGAGAGDPAIEKLLTRPSDLWERLRQGFAMPDLDSRLVAVHETWYAARPELLRGILARARRYLHYIVEEVDRRGLPMELALLPAVESGFNPMALSSARASGLWQFIPGTGTRYKLAQTAHFDARRDVHASIGAALDYLQSLYTLHHDWHLALASYNWGEQSVLRAVERRGARGTRSGGFEKLVLPEETRNYVPRLMALRNIVLEPEKFGLDLGDLPDEPYFARVALDLDLDLRLASRLAEVPYE
;
A
#
# COMPACT_ATOMS: atom_id res chain seq x y z
N PHE A 1 -39.69 -18.63 12.95
CA PHE A 1 -38.50 -19.05 13.72
C PHE A 1 -37.48 -19.60 12.72
N SER A 2 -36.58 -18.75 12.26
CA SER A 2 -35.38 -19.17 11.48
C SER A 2 -34.17 -18.95 12.35
N ALA A 3 -33.37 -19.99 12.53
CA ALA A 3 -32.12 -19.95 13.26
C ALA A 3 -31.04 -19.21 12.43
N PRO A 4 -30.12 -18.47 13.06
CA PRO A 4 -29.01 -17.84 12.35
C PRO A 4 -27.96 -18.89 11.96
N ALA A 5 -27.39 -18.72 10.78
CA ALA A 5 -26.28 -19.51 10.26
C ALA A 5 -25.04 -19.35 11.17
N ARG A 6 -24.44 -20.47 11.56
CA ARG A 6 -23.20 -20.53 12.31
C ARG A 6 -22.05 -20.05 11.43
N ALA A 7 -21.27 -19.10 11.94
CA ALA A 7 -19.97 -18.75 11.42
C ALA A 7 -19.01 -19.95 11.66
N ASP A 8 -18.27 -20.35 10.63
CA ASP A 8 -17.26 -21.39 10.71
C ASP A 8 -16.14 -20.98 11.68
N GLU A 9 -15.98 -21.79 12.73
CA GLU A 9 -14.86 -21.71 13.67
C GLU A 9 -13.57 -22.14 12.97
N ALA A 10 -12.67 -21.20 12.76
CA ALA A 10 -11.28 -21.53 12.43
C ALA A 10 -10.55 -21.92 13.70
N ALA A 11 -10.26 -23.19 13.89
CA ALA A 11 -9.45 -23.69 15.00
C ALA A 11 -7.96 -23.40 14.73
N PHE A 12 -7.31 -22.70 15.64
CA PHE A 12 -5.86 -22.46 15.61
C PHE A 12 -5.16 -23.41 16.57
N VAL A 13 -4.20 -24.19 16.08
CA VAL A 13 -3.28 -24.97 16.90
C VAL A 13 -1.91 -24.29 16.86
N ASN A 14 -1.47 -23.77 17.99
CA ASN A 14 -0.12 -23.23 18.14
C ASN A 14 0.82 -24.37 18.58
N VAL A 15 1.79 -24.73 17.73
CA VAL A 15 2.87 -25.64 18.08
C VAL A 15 4.15 -24.80 18.13
N ALA A 16 4.71 -24.67 19.33
CA ALA A 16 5.93 -23.90 19.58
C ALA A 16 7.07 -24.36 18.65
N GLY A 17 7.59 -23.41 17.85
CA GLY A 17 8.77 -23.61 17.00
C GLY A 17 8.49 -23.97 15.53
N GLN A 18 7.23 -24.05 15.08
CA GLN A 18 6.89 -24.19 13.67
C GLN A 18 6.13 -22.94 13.19
N ARG A 19 6.48 -22.46 11.97
CA ARG A 19 5.76 -21.38 11.32
C ARG A 19 4.27 -21.74 11.23
N PRO A 20 3.34 -20.81 11.50
CA PRO A 20 1.92 -21.10 11.35
C PRO A 20 1.62 -21.42 9.89
N VAL A 21 1.26 -22.66 9.60
CA VAL A 21 0.68 -23.03 8.33
C VAL A 21 -0.78 -22.58 8.38
N VAL A 22 -1.08 -21.44 7.77
CA VAL A 22 -2.46 -21.05 7.51
C VAL A 22 -2.98 -21.98 6.42
N LEU A 23 -3.66 -23.05 6.81
CA LEU A 23 -4.55 -23.75 5.90
C LEU A 23 -5.74 -22.80 5.66
N ALA A 24 -5.64 -21.98 4.61
CA ALA A 24 -6.83 -21.34 4.08
C ALA A 24 -7.82 -22.47 3.77
N SER A 25 -8.95 -22.50 4.46
CA SER A 25 -10.04 -23.39 4.09
C SER A 25 -10.43 -23.00 2.66
N ALA A 26 -10.20 -23.93 1.72
CA ALA A 26 -10.67 -23.74 0.36
C ALA A 26 -12.18 -23.53 0.41
N PRO A 27 -12.74 -22.58 -0.33
CA PRO A 27 -14.17 -22.39 -0.39
C PRO A 27 -14.84 -23.71 -0.81
N ALA A 28 -15.83 -24.17 -0.06
CA ALA A 28 -16.55 -25.38 -0.34
C ALA A 28 -17.18 -25.29 -1.75
N GLY A 29 -16.63 -26.06 -2.71
CA GLY A 29 -17.10 -26.07 -4.10
C GLY A 29 -16.03 -25.79 -5.15
N ALA A 30 -14.78 -25.51 -4.80
CA ALA A 30 -13.70 -25.28 -5.77
C ALA A 30 -13.25 -26.62 -6.39
N GLY A 31 -13.61 -26.84 -7.66
CA GLY A 31 -13.11 -27.98 -8.47
C GLY A 31 -11.72 -27.69 -9.06
N ALA A 32 -11.01 -28.73 -9.49
CA ALA A 32 -9.79 -28.60 -10.28
C ALA A 32 -10.09 -27.79 -11.56
N GLY A 33 -9.58 -26.53 -11.61
CA GLY A 33 -9.88 -25.57 -12.69
C GLY A 33 -10.49 -24.25 -12.20
N ASP A 34 -10.62 -24.06 -10.87
CA ASP A 34 -11.01 -22.76 -10.32
C ASP A 34 -9.85 -21.75 -10.52
N PRO A 35 -10.11 -20.60 -11.21
CA PRO A 35 -9.09 -19.57 -11.45
C PRO A 35 -8.41 -19.06 -10.16
N ALA A 36 -9.12 -19.09 -9.03
CA ALA A 36 -8.57 -18.70 -7.73
C ALA A 36 -7.53 -19.72 -7.23
N ILE A 37 -7.77 -21.02 -7.44
CA ILE A 37 -6.81 -22.08 -7.09
C ILE A 37 -5.61 -22.02 -8.02
N GLU A 38 -5.82 -21.86 -9.33
CA GLU A 38 -4.74 -21.73 -10.31
C GLU A 38 -3.84 -20.52 -9.98
N LYS A 39 -4.44 -19.40 -9.63
CA LYS A 39 -3.70 -18.20 -9.18
C LYS A 39 -2.88 -18.47 -7.92
N LEU A 40 -3.39 -19.25 -6.96
CA LEU A 40 -2.65 -19.63 -5.75
C LEU A 40 -1.47 -20.57 -6.05
N LEU A 41 -1.66 -21.53 -6.97
CA LEU A 41 -0.64 -22.51 -7.34
C LEU A 41 0.49 -21.89 -8.20
N THR A 42 0.19 -20.82 -8.92
CA THR A 42 1.16 -20.10 -9.77
C THR A 42 1.79 -18.88 -9.08
N ARG A 43 1.41 -18.62 -7.84
CA ARG A 43 1.88 -17.47 -7.07
C ARG A 43 3.40 -17.55 -6.84
N PRO A 44 4.17 -16.51 -7.13
CA PRO A 44 5.59 -16.49 -6.81
C PRO A 44 5.84 -16.66 -5.32
N SER A 45 6.92 -17.36 -4.97
CA SER A 45 7.37 -17.48 -3.56
C SER A 45 8.11 -16.23 -3.06
N ASP A 46 8.49 -15.34 -3.97
CA ASP A 46 9.13 -14.06 -3.70
C ASP A 46 8.16 -12.90 -3.91
N LEU A 47 8.02 -12.02 -2.91
CA LEU A 47 7.08 -10.91 -2.95
C LEU A 47 7.49 -9.82 -3.94
N TRP A 48 8.81 -9.64 -4.21
CA TRP A 48 9.27 -8.71 -5.23
C TRP A 48 8.84 -9.16 -6.62
N GLU A 49 8.92 -10.46 -6.89
CA GLU A 49 8.46 -11.02 -8.17
C GLU A 49 6.96 -10.83 -8.34
N ARG A 50 6.17 -11.04 -7.28
CA ARG A 50 4.74 -10.79 -7.30
C ARG A 50 4.42 -9.32 -7.57
N LEU A 51 5.16 -8.38 -6.97
CA LEU A 51 5.03 -6.94 -7.26
C LEU A 51 5.30 -6.64 -8.74
N ARG A 52 6.42 -7.15 -9.27
CA ARG A 52 6.82 -6.95 -10.67
C ARG A 52 5.75 -7.41 -11.66
N GLN A 53 5.19 -8.60 -11.42
CA GLN A 53 4.12 -9.18 -12.26
C GLN A 53 2.83 -8.36 -12.23
N GLY A 54 2.58 -7.64 -11.17
CA GLY A 54 1.37 -6.84 -10.97
C GLY A 54 1.53 -5.35 -11.30
N PHE A 55 2.69 -4.88 -11.74
CA PHE A 55 2.86 -3.50 -12.18
C PHE A 55 2.04 -3.26 -13.47
N ALA A 56 1.16 -2.26 -13.42
CA ALA A 56 0.18 -2.02 -14.48
C ALA A 56 -0.03 -0.52 -14.79
N MET A 57 0.65 0.39 -14.08
CA MET A 57 0.57 1.81 -14.43
C MET A 57 1.34 2.09 -15.71
N PRO A 58 0.86 2.98 -16.58
CA PRO A 58 1.63 3.45 -17.73
C PRO A 58 2.97 4.03 -17.31
N ASP A 59 3.96 3.95 -18.19
CA ASP A 59 5.23 4.65 -17.98
C ASP A 59 5.01 6.16 -17.96
N LEU A 60 5.77 6.84 -17.13
CA LEU A 60 5.77 8.30 -17.05
C LEU A 60 6.95 8.85 -17.83
N ASP A 61 6.67 9.49 -18.98
CA ASP A 61 7.70 10.17 -19.80
C ASP A 61 8.12 11.48 -19.13
N SER A 62 8.90 11.37 -18.07
CA SER A 62 9.38 12.52 -17.29
C SER A 62 10.85 12.38 -16.91
N ARG A 63 11.65 13.40 -17.23
CA ARG A 63 13.05 13.48 -16.80
C ARG A 63 13.22 13.38 -15.27
N LEU A 64 12.18 13.73 -14.51
CA LEU A 64 12.21 13.64 -13.06
C LEU A 64 12.26 12.20 -12.57
N VAL A 65 11.76 11.22 -13.34
CA VAL A 65 11.91 9.79 -12.99
C VAL A 65 13.39 9.45 -12.89
N ALA A 66 14.18 9.72 -13.92
CA ALA A 66 15.63 9.47 -13.93
C ALA A 66 16.39 10.24 -12.84
N VAL A 67 15.94 11.46 -12.51
CA VAL A 67 16.50 12.22 -11.38
C VAL A 67 16.28 11.49 -10.07
N HIS A 68 15.08 10.95 -9.81
CA HIS A 68 14.78 10.22 -8.59
C HIS A 68 15.42 8.83 -8.56
N GLU A 69 15.53 8.14 -9.70
CA GLU A 69 16.30 6.90 -9.82
C GLU A 69 17.75 7.11 -9.37
N THR A 70 18.41 8.11 -9.95
CA THR A 70 19.79 8.50 -9.58
C THR A 70 19.89 8.87 -8.09
N TRP A 71 18.89 9.59 -7.58
CA TRP A 71 18.86 10.02 -6.18
C TRP A 71 18.77 8.82 -5.21
N TYR A 72 17.94 7.81 -5.51
CA TYR A 72 17.86 6.59 -4.71
C TYR A 72 19.09 5.71 -4.85
N ALA A 73 19.60 5.53 -6.07
CA ALA A 73 20.81 4.75 -6.32
C ALA A 73 22.03 5.31 -5.57
N ALA A 74 22.14 6.64 -5.46
CA ALA A 74 23.18 7.29 -4.68
C ALA A 74 23.02 7.15 -3.15
N ARG A 75 21.91 6.54 -2.66
CA ARG A 75 21.57 6.42 -1.23
C ARG A 75 21.10 5.01 -0.86
N PRO A 76 21.92 3.99 -1.11
CA PRO A 76 21.52 2.59 -0.91
C PRO A 76 21.15 2.29 0.55
N GLU A 77 21.79 2.94 1.53
CA GLU A 77 21.46 2.76 2.94
C GLU A 77 20.06 3.29 3.29
N LEU A 78 19.68 4.45 2.72
CA LEU A 78 18.33 4.98 2.90
C LEU A 78 17.29 4.02 2.33
N LEU A 79 17.51 3.52 1.11
CA LEU A 79 16.60 2.58 0.47
C LEU A 79 16.51 1.28 1.26
N ARG A 80 17.65 0.71 1.70
CA ARG A 80 17.66 -0.47 2.59
C ARG A 80 16.85 -0.25 3.87
N GLY A 81 16.98 0.92 4.50
CA GLY A 81 16.18 1.27 5.67
C GLY A 81 14.68 1.34 5.39
N ILE A 82 14.27 1.87 4.24
CA ILE A 82 12.87 1.89 3.79
C ILE A 82 12.37 0.46 3.57
N LEU A 83 13.11 -0.35 2.83
CA LEU A 83 12.73 -1.74 2.51
C LEU A 83 12.70 -2.63 3.75
N ALA A 84 13.61 -2.43 4.71
CA ALA A 84 13.58 -3.15 5.99
C ALA A 84 12.30 -2.89 6.78
N ARG A 85 11.76 -1.65 6.76
CA ARG A 85 10.46 -1.35 7.36
C ARG A 85 9.30 -1.91 6.53
N ALA A 86 9.41 -1.87 5.21
CA ALA A 86 8.40 -2.39 4.29
C ALA A 86 8.10 -3.88 4.53
N ARG A 87 9.13 -4.70 4.84
CA ARG A 87 9.00 -6.15 5.11
C ARG A 87 7.86 -6.50 6.08
N ARG A 88 7.57 -5.61 7.03
CA ARG A 88 6.51 -5.83 8.03
C ARG A 88 5.10 -5.69 7.47
N TYR A 89 4.92 -4.89 6.42
CA TYR A 89 3.60 -4.45 5.96
C TYR A 89 3.32 -4.82 4.50
N LEU A 90 4.38 -5.00 3.71
CA LEU A 90 4.29 -5.04 2.25
C LEU A 90 3.44 -6.24 1.78
N HIS A 91 3.61 -7.42 2.39
CA HIS A 91 2.78 -8.58 2.06
C HIS A 91 1.29 -8.27 2.23
N TYR A 92 0.89 -7.71 3.37
CA TYR A 92 -0.50 -7.37 3.62
C TYR A 92 -1.04 -6.31 2.66
N ILE A 93 -0.21 -5.30 2.31
CA ILE A 93 -0.59 -4.27 1.32
C ILE A 93 -0.77 -4.89 -0.05
N VAL A 94 0.15 -5.77 -0.47
CA VAL A 94 0.08 -6.48 -1.76
C VAL A 94 -1.18 -7.34 -1.84
N GLU A 95 -1.54 -8.07 -0.77
CA GLU A 95 -2.79 -8.82 -0.69
C GLU A 95 -4.01 -7.92 -0.92
N GLU A 96 -4.07 -6.77 -0.25
CA GLU A 96 -5.19 -5.83 -0.37
C GLU A 96 -5.27 -5.16 -1.75
N VAL A 97 -4.12 -4.82 -2.35
CA VAL A 97 -4.03 -4.26 -3.71
C VAL A 97 -4.51 -5.31 -4.74
N ASP A 98 -4.01 -6.55 -4.63
CA ASP A 98 -4.35 -7.65 -5.51
C ASP A 98 -5.83 -8.02 -5.43
N ARG A 99 -6.38 -8.13 -4.21
CA ARG A 99 -7.79 -8.43 -3.97
C ARG A 99 -8.74 -7.40 -4.60
N ARG A 100 -8.28 -6.16 -4.77
CA ARG A 100 -9.05 -5.06 -5.37
C ARG A 100 -8.79 -4.91 -6.87
N GLY A 101 -7.89 -5.69 -7.46
CA GLY A 101 -7.48 -5.58 -8.86
C GLY A 101 -6.81 -4.23 -9.18
N LEU A 102 -6.09 -3.66 -8.23
CA LEU A 102 -5.41 -2.37 -8.39
C LEU A 102 -3.95 -2.58 -8.86
N PRO A 103 -3.33 -1.57 -9.50
CA PRO A 103 -1.92 -1.63 -9.89
C PRO A 103 -1.00 -1.80 -8.67
N MET A 104 -0.03 -2.72 -8.78
CA MET A 104 0.89 -3.05 -7.68
C MET A 104 1.85 -1.92 -7.31
N GLU A 105 2.04 -0.93 -8.16
CA GLU A 105 2.77 0.29 -7.83
C GLU A 105 2.22 0.98 -6.57
N LEU A 106 0.91 0.85 -6.31
CA LEU A 106 0.28 1.42 -5.12
C LEU A 106 0.82 0.83 -3.82
N ALA A 107 1.32 -0.42 -3.84
CA ALA A 107 1.94 -1.02 -2.67
C ALA A 107 3.27 -0.35 -2.29
N LEU A 108 3.90 0.37 -3.22
CA LEU A 108 5.12 1.14 -2.96
C LEU A 108 4.86 2.57 -2.46
N LEU A 109 3.59 3.03 -2.47
CA LEU A 109 3.26 4.40 -2.10
C LEU A 109 3.68 4.78 -0.67
N PRO A 110 3.57 3.90 0.35
CA PRO A 110 4.08 4.20 1.68
C PRO A 110 5.60 4.47 1.75
N ALA A 111 6.38 4.00 0.78
CA ALA A 111 7.80 4.35 0.69
C ALA A 111 8.00 5.83 0.37
N VAL A 112 7.14 6.41 -0.47
CA VAL A 112 7.15 7.83 -0.85
C VAL A 112 6.58 8.70 0.27
N GLU A 113 5.51 8.24 0.91
CA GLU A 113 4.77 8.99 1.94
C GLU A 113 5.52 9.08 3.27
N SER A 114 5.94 7.94 3.80
CA SER A 114 6.48 7.86 5.16
C SER A 114 7.77 7.05 5.27
N GLY A 115 8.29 6.52 4.15
CA GLY A 115 9.33 5.51 4.19
C GLY A 115 8.91 4.26 4.97
N PHE A 116 7.65 3.85 4.88
CA PHE A 116 7.04 2.77 5.65
C PHE A 116 7.09 2.96 7.17
N ASN A 117 7.02 4.21 7.66
CA ASN A 117 6.95 4.48 9.09
C ASN A 117 5.50 4.71 9.54
N PRO A 118 4.87 3.78 10.30
CA PRO A 118 3.49 3.94 10.75
C PRO A 118 3.30 5.07 11.78
N MET A 119 4.39 5.53 12.40
CA MET A 119 4.38 6.62 13.39
C MET A 119 4.76 7.97 12.77
N ALA A 120 4.95 8.05 11.45
CA ALA A 120 5.30 9.30 10.79
C ALA A 120 4.23 10.38 11.01
N LEU A 121 4.69 11.61 11.27
CA LEU A 121 3.87 12.80 11.44
C LEU A 121 4.52 13.96 10.72
N SER A 122 3.80 14.56 9.77
CA SER A 122 4.29 15.72 9.02
C SER A 122 3.93 17.05 9.70
N SER A 123 4.56 18.14 9.25
CA SER A 123 4.23 19.50 9.67
C SER A 123 2.77 19.89 9.34
N ALA A 124 2.19 19.32 8.28
CA ALA A 124 0.80 19.45 7.92
C ALA A 124 -0.14 18.52 8.73
N ARG A 125 0.38 17.86 9.79
CA ARG A 125 -0.35 16.89 10.61
C ARG A 125 -0.85 15.66 9.85
N ALA A 126 -0.25 15.35 8.70
CA ALA A 126 -0.46 14.07 8.06
C ALA A 126 0.21 12.97 8.90
N SER A 127 -0.44 11.82 9.05
CA SER A 127 -0.02 10.76 9.98
C SER A 127 -0.12 9.37 9.39
N GLY A 128 0.78 8.49 9.86
CA GLY A 128 0.79 7.06 9.53
C GLY A 128 1.52 6.70 8.25
N LEU A 129 1.41 5.44 7.84
CA LEU A 129 2.04 4.91 6.62
C LEU A 129 1.66 5.71 5.37
N TRP A 130 0.39 6.11 5.27
CA TRP A 130 -0.27 6.70 4.12
C TRP A 130 -0.40 8.23 4.21
N GLN A 131 0.14 8.84 5.25
CA GLN A 131 0.15 10.28 5.48
C GLN A 131 -1.22 10.96 5.31
N PHE A 132 -2.27 10.36 5.88
CA PHE A 132 -3.58 11.00 5.90
C PHE A 132 -3.56 12.29 6.71
N ILE A 133 -3.99 13.40 6.10
CA ILE A 133 -4.32 14.62 6.86
C ILE A 133 -5.62 14.39 7.67
N PRO A 134 -5.85 15.12 8.78
CA PRO A 134 -6.99 14.87 9.67
C PRO A 134 -8.34 14.80 8.95
N GLY A 135 -8.65 15.77 8.10
CA GLY A 135 -9.94 15.84 7.41
C GLY A 135 -10.18 14.67 6.44
N THR A 136 -9.14 14.27 5.68
CA THR A 136 -9.23 13.12 4.77
C THR A 136 -9.35 11.83 5.58
N GLY A 137 -8.60 11.68 6.67
CA GLY A 137 -8.74 10.53 7.57
C GLY A 137 -10.18 10.37 8.08
N THR A 138 -10.79 11.46 8.56
CA THR A 138 -12.19 11.44 9.01
C THR A 138 -13.15 11.05 7.88
N ARG A 139 -12.97 11.59 6.66
CA ARG A 139 -13.78 11.24 5.48
C ARG A 139 -13.74 9.74 5.17
N TYR A 140 -12.61 9.10 5.40
CA TYR A 140 -12.40 7.67 5.21
C TYR A 140 -12.53 6.86 6.51
N LYS A 141 -13.27 7.37 7.50
CA LYS A 141 -13.65 6.69 8.75
C LYS A 141 -12.47 6.31 9.64
N LEU A 142 -11.33 6.96 9.49
CA LEU A 142 -10.20 6.80 10.40
C LEU A 142 -10.44 7.68 11.65
N ALA A 143 -10.88 7.03 12.72
CA ALA A 143 -11.21 7.69 13.97
C ALA A 143 -9.99 8.40 14.58
N GLN A 144 -10.20 9.61 15.10
CA GLN A 144 -9.16 10.43 15.70
C GLN A 144 -9.69 10.99 17.03
N THR A 145 -9.06 10.61 18.13
CA THR A 145 -9.36 11.08 19.47
C THR A 145 -8.09 11.58 20.17
N ALA A 146 -8.19 12.04 21.41
CA ALA A 146 -7.01 12.43 22.19
C ALA A 146 -6.03 11.28 22.46
N HIS A 147 -6.53 10.03 22.46
CA HIS A 147 -5.75 8.83 22.84
C HIS A 147 -5.60 7.82 21.71
N PHE A 148 -6.30 7.99 20.59
CA PHE A 148 -6.32 7.05 19.48
C PHE A 148 -6.36 7.77 18.15
N ASP A 149 -5.52 7.32 17.21
CA ASP A 149 -5.47 7.85 15.85
C ASP A 149 -5.38 6.70 14.84
N ALA A 150 -6.53 6.34 14.25
CA ALA A 150 -6.63 5.25 13.29
C ALA A 150 -5.85 5.48 11.98
N ARG A 151 -5.33 6.69 11.73
CA ARG A 151 -4.42 6.94 10.61
C ARG A 151 -3.09 6.21 10.77
N ARG A 152 -2.73 5.83 12.02
CA ARG A 152 -1.56 5.03 12.39
C ARG A 152 -1.86 3.53 12.47
N ASP A 153 -3.14 3.16 12.52
CA ASP A 153 -3.56 1.77 12.42
C ASP A 153 -3.26 1.25 11.00
N VAL A 154 -2.37 0.27 10.92
CA VAL A 154 -1.89 -0.27 9.63
C VAL A 154 -3.05 -0.86 8.84
N HIS A 155 -3.90 -1.66 9.49
CA HIS A 155 -5.01 -2.33 8.83
C HIS A 155 -6.08 -1.35 8.35
N ALA A 156 -6.54 -0.45 9.23
CA ALA A 156 -7.57 0.51 8.90
C ALA A 156 -7.10 1.51 7.83
N SER A 157 -5.86 2.00 7.94
CA SER A 157 -5.32 2.99 7.02
C SER A 157 -5.02 2.44 5.63
N ILE A 158 -4.64 1.16 5.49
CA ILE A 158 -4.47 0.52 4.18
C ILE A 158 -5.81 0.48 3.44
N GLY A 159 -6.87 -0.02 4.08
CA GLY A 159 -8.21 -0.04 3.49
C GLY A 159 -8.65 1.34 3.02
N ALA A 160 -8.55 2.33 3.91
CA ALA A 160 -8.92 3.72 3.63
C ALA A 160 -8.11 4.35 2.48
N ALA A 161 -6.79 4.08 2.41
CA ALA A 161 -5.93 4.60 1.35
C ALA A 161 -6.30 4.04 -0.02
N LEU A 162 -6.52 2.73 -0.10
CA LEU A 162 -6.91 2.08 -1.35
C LEU A 162 -8.32 2.51 -1.80
N ASP A 163 -9.26 2.70 -0.87
CA ASP A 163 -10.59 3.26 -1.17
C ASP A 163 -10.48 4.69 -1.73
N TYR A 164 -9.61 5.51 -1.14
CA TYR A 164 -9.37 6.87 -1.62
C TYR A 164 -8.71 6.88 -3.00
N LEU A 165 -7.64 6.11 -3.20
CA LEU A 165 -6.95 6.01 -4.49
C LEU A 165 -7.89 5.50 -5.60
N GLN A 166 -8.75 4.53 -5.30
CA GLN A 166 -9.75 4.02 -6.24
C GLN A 166 -10.80 5.10 -6.59
N SER A 167 -11.24 5.90 -5.62
CA SER A 167 -12.15 7.03 -5.87
C SER A 167 -11.51 8.10 -6.75
N LEU A 168 -10.22 8.39 -6.55
CA LEU A 168 -9.45 9.33 -7.37
C LEU A 168 -9.23 8.81 -8.78
N TYR A 169 -8.98 7.51 -8.94
CA TYR A 169 -8.93 6.90 -10.27
C TYR A 169 -10.27 6.95 -10.99
N THR A 170 -11.36 6.69 -10.31
CA THR A 170 -12.72 6.83 -10.88
C THR A 170 -12.99 8.26 -11.35
N LEU A 171 -12.44 9.25 -10.65
CA LEU A 171 -12.58 10.66 -11.01
C LEU A 171 -11.79 11.05 -12.28
N HIS A 172 -10.57 10.53 -12.43
CA HIS A 172 -9.65 10.95 -13.47
C HIS A 172 -9.48 9.97 -14.62
N HIS A 173 -9.76 8.68 -14.40
CA HIS A 173 -9.42 7.56 -15.29
C HIS A 173 -7.94 7.54 -15.73
N ASP A 174 -7.07 8.08 -14.86
CA ASP A 174 -5.64 8.24 -15.07
C ASP A 174 -4.94 8.10 -13.71
N TRP A 175 -4.04 7.12 -13.56
CA TRP A 175 -3.36 6.86 -12.29
C TRP A 175 -2.39 7.96 -11.90
N HIS A 176 -1.71 8.61 -12.85
CA HIS A 176 -0.80 9.70 -12.53
C HIS A 176 -1.57 10.93 -11.99
N LEU A 177 -2.76 11.22 -12.56
CA LEU A 177 -3.64 12.26 -12.03
C LEU A 177 -4.28 11.87 -10.70
N ALA A 178 -4.62 10.60 -10.50
CA ALA A 178 -5.11 10.09 -9.22
C ALA A 178 -4.05 10.24 -8.11
N LEU A 179 -2.80 9.88 -8.38
CA LEU A 179 -1.67 10.06 -7.48
C LEU A 179 -1.38 11.54 -7.20
N ALA A 180 -1.42 12.40 -8.22
CA ALA A 180 -1.30 13.83 -8.03
C ALA A 180 -2.41 14.39 -7.14
N SER A 181 -3.64 13.87 -7.28
CA SER A 181 -4.80 14.25 -6.46
C SER A 181 -4.68 13.74 -5.02
N TYR A 182 -4.09 12.58 -4.82
CA TYR A 182 -3.80 12.06 -3.48
C TYR A 182 -2.86 13.02 -2.71
N ASN A 183 -1.82 13.52 -3.38
CA ASN A 183 -0.83 14.43 -2.79
C ASN A 183 -1.33 15.88 -2.65
N TRP A 184 -1.97 16.43 -3.68
CA TRP A 184 -2.32 17.88 -3.75
C TRP A 184 -3.80 18.16 -3.51
N GLY A 185 -4.62 17.14 -3.46
CA GLY A 185 -6.07 17.23 -3.34
C GLY A 185 -6.79 17.27 -4.69
N GLU A 186 -7.89 16.53 -4.76
CA GLU A 186 -8.69 16.29 -5.96
C GLU A 186 -9.13 17.58 -6.67
N GLN A 187 -9.63 18.56 -5.90
CA GLN A 187 -10.12 19.84 -6.47
C GLN A 187 -8.99 20.68 -7.08
N SER A 188 -7.79 20.59 -6.54
CA SER A 188 -6.64 21.32 -7.06
C SER A 188 -6.19 20.77 -8.41
N VAL A 189 -6.14 19.45 -8.54
CA VAL A 189 -5.79 18.79 -9.80
C VAL A 189 -6.89 18.99 -10.85
N LEU A 190 -8.17 18.87 -10.49
CA LEU A 190 -9.28 19.18 -11.40
C LEU A 190 -9.16 20.59 -11.98
N ARG A 191 -8.96 21.60 -11.13
CA ARG A 191 -8.74 22.98 -11.59
C ARG A 191 -7.50 23.13 -12.48
N ALA A 192 -6.44 22.35 -12.25
CA ALA A 192 -5.25 22.38 -13.10
C ALA A 192 -5.54 21.77 -14.48
N VAL A 193 -6.29 20.66 -14.52
CA VAL A 193 -6.74 20.02 -15.77
C VAL A 193 -7.67 20.94 -16.57
N GLU A 194 -8.65 21.56 -15.92
CA GLU A 194 -9.59 22.51 -16.53
C GLU A 194 -8.87 23.73 -17.13
N ARG A 195 -7.98 24.36 -16.35
CA ARG A 195 -7.18 25.51 -16.83
C ARG A 195 -6.35 25.17 -18.06
N ARG A 196 -5.89 23.93 -18.16
CA ARG A 196 -5.18 23.45 -19.33
C ARG A 196 -6.11 23.22 -20.51
N GLY A 197 -7.25 22.55 -20.30
CA GLY A 197 -8.28 22.33 -21.33
C GLY A 197 -8.76 23.65 -21.95
N ALA A 198 -8.94 24.70 -21.13
CA ALA A 198 -9.30 26.05 -21.59
C ALA A 198 -8.23 26.71 -22.51
N ARG A 199 -6.97 26.24 -22.45
CA ARG A 199 -5.87 26.71 -23.33
C ARG A 199 -5.74 25.94 -24.65
N GLY A 200 -6.73 25.11 -25.01
CA GLY A 200 -6.80 24.44 -26.32
C GLY A 200 -5.92 23.18 -26.46
N THR A 201 -5.31 22.68 -25.40
CA THR A 201 -4.45 21.48 -25.42
C THR A 201 -5.11 20.30 -24.73
N ARG A 202 -6.01 19.60 -25.42
CA ARG A 202 -6.70 18.40 -24.88
C ARG A 202 -5.84 17.16 -24.79
N SER A 203 -4.61 17.15 -25.34
CA SER A 203 -3.73 15.99 -25.36
C SER A 203 -2.55 16.17 -24.42
N GLY A 204 -2.42 15.26 -23.47
CA GLY A 204 -1.28 15.11 -22.57
C GLY A 204 -1.68 15.10 -21.08
N GLY A 205 -1.20 14.09 -20.37
CA GLY A 205 -1.49 13.78 -18.99
C GLY A 205 -0.80 14.70 -17.96
N PHE A 206 -0.43 14.08 -16.87
CA PHE A 206 0.21 14.68 -15.70
C PHE A 206 1.40 15.61 -16.02
N GLU A 207 2.30 15.23 -16.95
CA GLU A 207 3.56 15.93 -17.23
C GLU A 207 3.38 17.38 -17.71
N LYS A 208 2.23 17.67 -18.28
CA LYS A 208 1.95 19.00 -18.86
C LYS A 208 1.16 19.91 -17.92
N LEU A 209 0.84 19.45 -16.71
CA LEU A 209 0.15 20.28 -15.73
C LEU A 209 1.13 21.25 -15.04
N VAL A 210 0.64 22.42 -14.68
CA VAL A 210 1.34 23.34 -13.78
C VAL A 210 1.01 22.90 -12.34
N LEU A 211 1.95 22.21 -11.72
CA LEU A 211 1.83 21.61 -10.39
C LEU A 211 2.81 22.27 -9.41
N PRO A 212 2.51 22.30 -8.10
CA PRO A 212 3.50 22.59 -7.07
C PRO A 212 4.71 21.66 -7.18
N GLU A 213 5.86 22.12 -6.73
CA GLU A 213 7.10 21.34 -6.82
C GLU A 213 6.98 19.98 -6.17
N GLU A 214 6.37 19.90 -4.99
CA GLU A 214 6.12 18.65 -4.29
C GLU A 214 5.34 17.66 -5.15
N THR A 215 4.17 18.07 -5.65
CA THR A 215 3.29 17.21 -6.47
C THR A 215 3.93 16.83 -7.80
N ARG A 216 4.68 17.76 -8.41
CA ARG A 216 5.42 17.51 -9.66
C ARG A 216 6.49 16.43 -9.47
N ASN A 217 7.07 16.30 -8.28
CA ASN A 217 8.06 15.28 -7.95
C ASN A 217 7.45 13.99 -7.39
N TYR A 218 6.20 14.03 -6.92
CA TYR A 218 5.56 12.94 -6.21
C TYR A 218 5.39 11.68 -7.08
N VAL A 219 4.71 11.82 -8.22
CA VAL A 219 4.49 10.70 -9.14
C VAL A 219 5.81 10.18 -9.72
N PRO A 220 6.74 11.03 -10.22
CA PRO A 220 8.05 10.58 -10.67
C PRO A 220 8.84 9.81 -9.59
N ARG A 221 8.70 10.17 -8.33
CA ARG A 221 9.36 9.45 -7.21
C ARG A 221 8.83 8.04 -7.03
N LEU A 222 7.51 7.84 -7.15
CA LEU A 222 6.91 6.50 -7.12
C LEU A 222 7.36 5.68 -8.33
N MET A 223 7.34 6.27 -9.53
CA MET A 223 7.76 5.57 -10.76
C MET A 223 9.25 5.20 -10.73
N ALA A 224 10.10 6.01 -10.14
CA ALA A 224 11.50 5.68 -9.92
C ALA A 224 11.66 4.47 -8.98
N LEU A 225 10.91 4.42 -7.88
CA LEU A 225 10.91 3.24 -6.99
C LEU A 225 10.40 1.99 -7.70
N ARG A 226 9.33 2.10 -8.50
CA ARG A 226 8.84 1.01 -9.36
C ARG A 226 9.96 0.49 -10.26
N ASN A 227 10.66 1.37 -10.97
CA ASN A 227 11.74 0.99 -11.89
C ASN A 227 12.91 0.31 -11.16
N ILE A 228 13.25 0.80 -9.96
CA ILE A 228 14.26 0.18 -9.10
C ILE A 228 13.82 -1.23 -8.65
N VAL A 229 12.56 -1.41 -8.27
CA VAL A 229 12.03 -2.74 -7.91
C VAL A 229 11.98 -3.65 -9.14
N LEU A 230 11.68 -3.10 -10.32
CA LEU A 230 11.60 -3.87 -11.56
C LEU A 230 12.97 -4.42 -11.99
N GLU A 231 14.02 -3.60 -11.95
CA GLU A 231 15.36 -3.93 -12.44
C GLU A 231 16.46 -3.38 -11.50
N PRO A 232 16.56 -3.90 -10.26
CA PRO A 232 17.45 -3.33 -9.24
C PRO A 232 18.92 -3.35 -9.64
N GLU A 233 19.36 -4.34 -10.44
CA GLU A 233 20.74 -4.46 -10.90
C GLU A 233 21.16 -3.28 -11.78
N LYS A 234 20.24 -2.68 -12.55
CA LYS A 234 20.54 -1.48 -13.36
C LYS A 234 21.00 -0.30 -12.51
N PHE A 235 20.61 -0.29 -11.24
CA PHE A 235 20.91 0.77 -10.29
C PHE A 235 22.02 0.37 -9.32
N GLY A 236 22.64 -0.80 -9.51
CA GLY A 236 23.64 -1.35 -8.60
C GLY A 236 23.08 -1.69 -7.21
N LEU A 237 21.81 -2.02 -7.13
CA LEU A 237 21.08 -2.30 -5.91
C LEU A 237 20.72 -3.78 -5.78
N ASP A 238 20.70 -4.26 -4.54
CA ASP A 238 20.16 -5.55 -4.16
C ASP A 238 19.03 -5.32 -3.16
N LEU A 239 17.83 -5.82 -3.48
CA LEU A 239 16.64 -5.69 -2.62
C LEU A 239 16.61 -6.76 -1.51
N GLY A 240 17.45 -7.79 -1.65
CA GLY A 240 17.43 -8.99 -0.80
C GLY A 240 16.16 -9.82 -0.95
N ASP A 241 16.18 -11.03 -0.42
CA ASP A 241 15.04 -11.94 -0.46
C ASP A 241 13.87 -11.42 0.38
N LEU A 242 12.67 -11.49 -0.16
CA LEU A 242 11.44 -11.15 0.54
C LEU A 242 10.37 -12.23 0.29
N PRO A 243 10.27 -13.24 1.17
CA PRO A 243 9.27 -14.29 1.03
C PRO A 243 7.84 -13.73 0.92
N ASP A 244 7.03 -14.28 0.02
CA ASP A 244 5.60 -13.94 -0.10
C ASP A 244 4.79 -14.60 1.02
N GLU A 245 5.10 -14.22 2.26
CA GLU A 245 4.51 -14.73 3.50
C GLU A 245 4.05 -13.59 4.41
N PRO A 246 2.92 -13.76 5.14
CA PRO A 246 2.45 -12.75 6.08
C PRO A 246 3.43 -12.55 7.24
N TYR A 247 3.80 -11.32 7.51
CA TYR A 247 4.64 -10.96 8.65
C TYR A 247 3.88 -11.01 9.98
N PHE A 248 2.58 -10.76 9.96
CA PHE A 248 1.68 -10.77 11.12
C PHE A 248 0.36 -11.44 10.77
N ALA A 249 -0.32 -11.97 11.78
CA ALA A 249 -1.70 -12.43 11.67
C ALA A 249 -2.62 -11.51 12.49
N ARG A 250 -3.86 -11.35 12.03
CA ARG A 250 -4.91 -10.64 12.76
C ARG A 250 -5.73 -11.65 13.55
N VAL A 251 -5.85 -11.41 14.85
CA VAL A 251 -6.73 -12.18 15.73
C VAL A 251 -7.88 -11.28 16.17
N ALA A 252 -9.12 -11.69 15.88
CA ALA A 252 -10.31 -11.05 16.41
C ALA A 252 -10.61 -11.64 17.79
N LEU A 253 -10.91 -10.77 18.76
CA LEU A 253 -11.30 -11.17 20.10
C LEU A 253 -12.69 -10.63 20.39
N ASP A 254 -13.56 -11.46 20.97
CA ASP A 254 -14.92 -11.11 21.37
C ASP A 254 -14.98 -10.53 22.79
N LEU A 255 -13.84 -10.18 23.35
CA LEU A 255 -13.71 -9.65 24.71
C LEU A 255 -12.68 -8.52 24.77
N ASP A 256 -12.86 -7.62 25.75
CA ASP A 256 -11.86 -6.63 26.09
C ASP A 256 -10.66 -7.31 26.74
N LEU A 257 -9.47 -7.06 26.20
CA LEU A 257 -8.23 -7.64 26.67
C LEU A 257 -7.24 -6.52 27.07
N ASP A 258 -6.67 -6.64 28.27
CA ASP A 258 -5.58 -5.77 28.70
C ASP A 258 -4.36 -5.93 27.76
N LEU A 259 -3.78 -4.79 27.33
CA LEU A 259 -2.68 -4.81 26.36
C LEU A 259 -1.44 -5.58 26.84
N ARG A 260 -1.16 -5.60 28.16
CA ARG A 260 -0.03 -6.37 28.72
C ARG A 260 -0.32 -7.86 28.66
N LEU A 261 -1.58 -8.25 28.87
CA LEU A 261 -1.99 -9.64 28.71
C LEU A 261 -1.93 -10.04 27.22
N ALA A 262 -2.44 -9.18 26.32
CA ALA A 262 -2.36 -9.40 24.88
C ALA A 262 -0.91 -9.57 24.40
N SER A 263 0.00 -8.69 24.84
CA SER A 263 1.43 -8.76 24.56
C SER A 263 2.05 -10.09 24.97
N ARG A 264 1.73 -10.55 26.19
CA ARG A 264 2.22 -11.85 26.70
C ARG A 264 1.67 -13.04 25.92
N LEU A 265 0.37 -13.01 25.58
CA LEU A 265 -0.27 -14.09 24.81
C LEU A 265 0.24 -14.16 23.37
N ALA A 266 0.55 -13.02 22.79
CA ALA A 266 1.09 -12.91 21.43
C ALA A 266 2.63 -13.06 21.37
N GLU A 267 3.29 -13.18 22.54
CA GLU A 267 4.76 -13.24 22.64
C GLU A 267 5.48 -12.07 21.95
N VAL A 268 4.87 -10.88 22.01
CA VAL A 268 5.44 -9.64 21.45
C VAL A 268 5.73 -8.63 22.55
N PRO A 269 6.74 -7.75 22.40
CA PRO A 269 7.02 -6.70 23.36
C PRO A 269 5.81 -5.79 23.57
N TYR A 270 5.58 -5.36 24.81
CA TYR A 270 4.51 -4.42 25.15
C TYR A 270 4.82 -2.98 24.76
N GLU A 271 6.10 -2.63 24.56
CA GLU A 271 6.60 -1.28 24.24
C GLU A 271 6.33 -0.85 22.79
#